data_8b44706f09f8bcdd330896f400280d26
#
_entry.id   8b44706f09f8bcdd330896f400280d26
#
_cell.length_a   1.000
_cell.length_b   1.000
_cell.length_c   1.000
_cell.angle_alpha   90.00
_cell.angle_beta   90.00
_cell.angle_gamma   90.00
#
_symmetry.space_group_name_H-M   'P 1'
#
loop_
_entity.id
_entity.type
_entity.pdbx_description
1 polymer ?
#
loop_
_entity_poly.entity_id
_entity_poly.type
_entity_poly.pdbx_seq_one_letter_code
_entity_poly.pdbx_strand_id
1 'polypeptide(L)'
;FKEKKMKYIQILLMTFFVNFTPAESSKLDPIIFMLDLSVVNSNTEEAKKFTYEITKKVLANEPDTVIYQYFFGPDDKVFLYEVYKTNAAAIKHVEDFRGSDWETRFGGLFAIENFAVLGNSSQKLKESLEGYTTDFRTLEGGFHKPAEKLANEILSL
;
A
#
# COMPACT_ATOMS: atom_id res chain seq x y z
N PHE A 1 -22.87 56.74 -56.95
CA PHE A 1 -22.64 56.59 -55.52
C PHE A 1 -22.78 55.12 -55.17
N LYS A 2 -21.65 54.42 -54.84
CA LYS A 2 -21.63 53.04 -54.38
C LYS A 2 -21.41 53.03 -52.88
N GLU A 3 -22.43 52.64 -52.16
CA GLU A 3 -22.32 52.40 -50.72
C GLU A 3 -21.54 51.12 -50.47
N LYS A 4 -20.42 51.23 -49.73
CA LYS A 4 -19.67 50.12 -49.18
C LYS A 4 -20.37 49.58 -47.92
N LYS A 5 -20.99 48.39 -47.99
CA LYS A 5 -21.45 47.66 -46.82
C LYS A 5 -20.28 47.09 -46.07
N MET A 6 -19.95 47.65 -44.92
CA MET A 6 -18.99 47.11 -43.96
C MET A 6 -19.63 45.91 -43.25
N LYS A 7 -19.10 44.72 -43.46
CA LYS A 7 -19.47 43.52 -42.72
C LYS A 7 -18.75 43.51 -41.38
N TYR A 8 -19.49 43.66 -40.29
CA TYR A 8 -18.95 43.46 -38.96
C TYR A 8 -18.83 41.95 -38.72
N ILE A 9 -17.58 41.49 -38.60
CA ILE A 9 -17.25 40.12 -38.14
C ILE A 9 -17.35 40.16 -36.61
N GLN A 10 -18.43 39.60 -36.08
CA GLN A 10 -18.51 39.30 -34.65
C GLN A 10 -17.59 38.12 -34.33
N ILE A 11 -16.46 38.43 -33.71
CA ILE A 11 -15.58 37.41 -33.14
C ILE A 11 -16.25 37.01 -31.81
N LEU A 12 -16.87 35.81 -31.83
CA LEU A 12 -17.40 35.16 -30.64
C LEU A 12 -16.24 34.62 -29.82
N LEU A 13 -15.81 35.39 -28.82
CA LEU A 13 -14.78 34.98 -27.85
C LEU A 13 -15.40 33.92 -26.92
N MET A 14 -15.27 32.64 -27.26
CA MET A 14 -15.62 31.57 -26.37
C MET A 14 -14.57 31.48 -25.26
N THR A 15 -14.84 32.08 -24.12
CA THR A 15 -14.08 31.90 -22.89
C THR A 15 -14.33 30.48 -22.38
N PHE A 16 -13.41 29.56 -22.61
CA PHE A 16 -13.35 28.29 -21.93
C PHE A 16 -13.01 28.56 -20.47
N PHE A 17 -14.02 28.56 -19.59
CA PHE A 17 -13.79 28.40 -18.17
C PHE A 17 -13.35 26.97 -17.92
N VAL A 18 -12.04 26.75 -17.87
CA VAL A 18 -11.48 25.54 -17.30
C VAL A 18 -11.78 25.64 -15.79
N ASN A 19 -12.81 24.93 -15.35
CA ASN A 19 -13.03 24.69 -13.93
C ASN A 19 -11.84 23.87 -13.42
N PHE A 20 -10.85 24.55 -12.86
CA PHE A 20 -9.81 23.92 -12.07
C PHE A 20 -10.50 23.47 -10.77
N THR A 21 -11.08 22.28 -10.76
CA THR A 21 -11.35 21.59 -9.51
C THR A 21 -9.98 21.30 -8.89
N PRO A 22 -9.68 21.82 -7.68
CA PRO A 22 -8.48 21.39 -6.99
C PRO A 22 -8.54 19.86 -6.93
N ALA A 23 -7.48 19.21 -7.37
CA ALA A 23 -7.35 17.78 -7.20
C ALA A 23 -7.58 17.51 -5.71
N GLU A 24 -8.68 16.85 -5.39
CA GLU A 24 -8.93 16.35 -4.06
C GLU A 24 -7.69 15.53 -3.72
N SER A 25 -6.89 15.98 -2.76
CA SER A 25 -5.77 15.21 -2.26
C SER A 25 -6.41 13.91 -1.80
N SER A 26 -6.27 12.86 -2.58
CA SER A 26 -6.80 11.55 -2.26
C SER A 26 -6.23 11.21 -0.88
N LYS A 27 -7.08 11.29 0.13
CA LYS A 27 -6.70 10.94 1.49
C LYS A 27 -6.18 9.50 1.40
N LEU A 28 -4.86 9.36 1.48
CA LEU A 28 -4.24 8.03 1.49
C LEU A 28 -4.88 7.29 2.65
N ASP A 29 -5.55 6.21 2.35
CA ASP A 29 -6.16 5.29 3.33
C ASP A 29 -5.37 3.98 3.29
N PRO A 30 -4.15 3.99 3.86
CA PRO A 30 -3.25 2.86 3.76
C PRO A 30 -3.80 1.67 4.53
N ILE A 31 -3.54 0.49 3.97
CA ILE A 31 -3.76 -0.78 4.64
C ILE A 31 -2.42 -1.29 5.14
N ILE A 32 -2.39 -1.76 6.39
CA ILE A 32 -1.19 -2.27 7.03
C ILE A 32 -1.44 -3.72 7.44
N PHE A 33 -0.52 -4.61 7.07
CA PHE A 33 -0.48 -5.98 7.58
C PHE A 33 0.61 -6.09 8.63
N MET A 34 0.28 -6.67 9.76
CA MET A 34 1.18 -6.95 10.86
C MET A 34 1.09 -8.43 11.21
N LEU A 35 2.17 -9.15 10.96
CA LEU A 35 2.21 -10.59 11.22
C LEU A 35 3.30 -10.90 12.25
N ASP A 36 2.90 -11.52 13.35
CA ASP A 36 3.83 -12.22 14.22
C ASP A 36 4.03 -13.64 13.67
N LEU A 37 5.28 -13.99 13.43
CA LEU A 37 5.68 -15.25 12.83
C LEU A 37 6.69 -15.97 13.74
N SER A 38 6.76 -17.28 13.62
CA SER A 38 7.88 -18.08 14.12
C SER A 38 8.53 -18.88 12.99
N VAL A 39 9.86 -19.04 13.06
CA VAL A 39 10.58 -19.87 12.08
C VAL A 39 10.36 -21.36 12.39
N VAL A 40 9.92 -22.10 11.39
CA VAL A 40 9.66 -23.53 11.52
C VAL A 40 10.99 -24.32 11.56
N ASN A 41 11.10 -25.27 12.50
CA ASN A 41 12.26 -26.16 12.66
C ASN A 41 13.60 -25.41 12.84
N SER A 42 13.60 -24.20 13.38
CA SER A 42 14.79 -23.34 13.58
C SER A 42 15.65 -23.17 12.30
N ASN A 43 15.00 -23.19 11.13
CA ASN A 43 15.68 -23.04 9.84
C ASN A 43 15.87 -21.55 9.47
N THR A 44 16.46 -20.80 10.40
CA THR A 44 16.54 -19.33 10.35
C THR A 44 17.33 -18.80 9.14
N GLU A 45 18.40 -19.48 8.72
CA GLU A 45 19.20 -19.02 7.57
C GLU A 45 18.43 -19.17 6.25
N GLU A 46 17.69 -20.26 6.06
CA GLU A 46 16.86 -20.43 4.86
C GLU A 46 15.66 -19.47 4.89
N ALA A 47 15.07 -19.23 6.08
CA ALA A 47 14.02 -18.23 6.26
C ALA A 47 14.52 -16.82 5.87
N LYS A 48 15.71 -16.40 6.31
CA LYS A 48 16.33 -15.13 5.90
C LYS A 48 16.56 -15.06 4.40
N LYS A 49 17.12 -16.11 3.80
CA LYS A 49 17.32 -16.17 2.35
C LYS A 49 16.00 -16.00 1.58
N PHE A 50 14.96 -16.72 2.01
CA PHE A 50 13.61 -16.56 1.44
C PHE A 50 13.11 -15.11 1.52
N THR A 51 13.30 -14.42 2.66
CA THR A 51 12.85 -13.03 2.78
C THR A 51 13.51 -12.09 1.79
N TYR A 52 14.80 -12.27 1.48
CA TYR A 52 15.49 -11.51 0.42
C TYR A 52 14.90 -11.77 -0.98
N GLU A 53 14.57 -13.01 -1.27
CA GLU A 53 14.02 -13.40 -2.57
C GLU A 53 12.62 -12.86 -2.77
N ILE A 54 11.71 -13.04 -1.80
CA ILE A 54 10.34 -12.57 -1.89
C ILE A 54 10.27 -11.04 -1.89
N THR A 55 11.11 -10.35 -1.11
CA THR A 55 11.18 -8.88 -1.12
C THR A 55 11.54 -8.35 -2.51
N LYS A 56 12.48 -8.98 -3.22
CA LYS A 56 12.79 -8.59 -4.60
C LYS A 56 11.61 -8.78 -5.55
N LYS A 57 10.86 -9.89 -5.40
CA LYS A 57 9.67 -10.15 -6.20
C LYS A 57 8.59 -9.09 -5.95
N VAL A 58 8.28 -8.81 -4.68
CA VAL A 58 7.28 -7.79 -4.30
C VAL A 58 7.68 -6.42 -4.85
N LEU A 59 8.93 -5.99 -4.63
CA LEU A 59 9.44 -4.70 -5.12
C LEU A 59 9.32 -4.56 -6.65
N ALA A 60 9.54 -5.65 -7.39
CA ALA A 60 9.50 -5.62 -8.85
C ALA A 60 8.08 -5.62 -9.43
N ASN A 61 7.09 -6.20 -8.72
CA ASN A 61 5.76 -6.47 -9.29
C ASN A 61 4.62 -5.70 -8.62
N GLU A 62 4.89 -5.04 -7.49
CA GLU A 62 3.86 -4.41 -6.66
C GLU A 62 4.21 -2.93 -6.35
N PRO A 63 4.04 -2.01 -7.31
CA PRO A 63 4.46 -0.60 -7.17
C PRO A 63 3.68 0.17 -6.09
N ASP A 64 2.56 -0.36 -5.64
CA ASP A 64 1.71 0.25 -4.60
C ASP A 64 1.89 -0.41 -3.22
N THR A 65 2.81 -1.38 -3.09
CA THR A 65 3.35 -1.84 -1.82
C THR A 65 4.44 -0.86 -1.38
N VAL A 66 4.20 -0.16 -0.26
CA VAL A 66 5.05 0.95 0.22
C VAL A 66 6.14 0.46 1.15
N ILE A 67 5.77 -0.48 2.04
CA ILE A 67 6.70 -1.11 2.99
C ILE A 67 6.48 -2.62 2.94
N TYR A 68 7.60 -3.36 2.96
CA TYR A 68 7.60 -4.81 3.04
C TYR A 68 8.87 -5.26 3.78
N GLN A 69 8.76 -5.48 5.10
CA GLN A 69 9.91 -5.62 5.97
C GLN A 69 9.75 -6.77 6.95
N TYR A 70 10.80 -7.60 7.05
CA TYR A 70 10.93 -8.68 8.03
C TYR A 70 11.93 -8.30 9.11
N PHE A 71 11.54 -8.44 10.37
CA PHE A 71 12.37 -8.18 11.54
C PHE A 71 12.58 -9.50 12.29
N PHE A 72 13.81 -10.02 12.27
CA PHE A 72 14.18 -11.24 12.99
C PHE A 72 14.57 -10.89 14.44
N GLY A 73 13.90 -11.52 15.38
CA GLY A 73 14.16 -11.40 16.83
C GLY A 73 14.83 -12.66 17.40
N PRO A 74 14.98 -12.72 18.74
CA PRO A 74 15.43 -13.94 19.42
C PRO A 74 14.35 -15.03 19.35
N ASP A 75 14.74 -16.28 19.65
CA ASP A 75 13.86 -17.43 19.79
C ASP A 75 13.00 -17.70 18.54
N ASP A 76 13.64 -17.60 17.34
CA ASP A 76 13.01 -17.83 16.03
C ASP A 76 11.79 -16.94 15.74
N LYS A 77 11.62 -15.85 16.49
CA LYS A 77 10.52 -14.88 16.27
C LYS A 77 10.82 -13.96 15.11
N VAL A 78 9.82 -13.73 14.28
CA VAL A 78 9.89 -12.82 13.15
C VAL A 78 8.65 -11.94 13.13
N PHE A 79 8.84 -10.64 12.91
CA PHE A 79 7.76 -9.71 12.67
C PHE A 79 7.78 -9.27 11.22
N LEU A 80 6.67 -9.47 10.50
CA LEU A 80 6.50 -8.98 9.13
C LEU A 80 5.58 -7.76 9.16
N TYR A 81 6.07 -6.67 8.58
CA TYR A 81 5.38 -5.39 8.49
C TYR A 81 5.22 -4.98 7.03
N GLU A 82 3.98 -4.81 6.60
CA GLU A 82 3.64 -4.46 5.23
C GLU A 82 2.72 -3.25 5.19
N VAL A 83 2.94 -2.33 4.27
CA VAL A 83 2.09 -1.16 4.05
C VAL A 83 1.73 -1.04 2.59
N TYR A 84 0.45 -0.93 2.31
CA TYR A 84 -0.13 -0.78 0.98
C TYR A 84 -0.81 0.57 0.85
N LYS A 85 -0.69 1.24 -0.30
CA LYS A 85 -1.33 2.54 -0.53
C LYS A 85 -2.84 2.49 -0.42
N THR A 86 -3.45 1.36 -0.80
CA THR A 86 -4.90 1.20 -0.92
C THR A 86 -5.34 -0.23 -0.64
N ASN A 87 -6.65 -0.43 -0.41
CA ASN A 87 -7.25 -1.76 -0.38
C ASN A 87 -6.96 -2.59 -1.64
N ALA A 88 -6.98 -1.95 -2.82
CA ALA A 88 -6.72 -2.65 -4.09
C ALA A 88 -5.28 -3.19 -4.17
N ALA A 89 -4.30 -2.44 -3.66
CA ALA A 89 -2.91 -2.88 -3.58
C ALA A 89 -2.75 -4.08 -2.63
N ALA A 90 -3.38 -4.04 -1.45
CA ALA A 90 -3.39 -5.15 -0.50
C ALA A 90 -4.05 -6.40 -1.08
N ILE A 91 -5.20 -6.25 -1.76
CA ILE A 91 -5.89 -7.35 -2.43
C ILE A 91 -4.98 -7.98 -3.49
N LYS A 92 -4.34 -7.15 -4.34
CA LYS A 92 -3.42 -7.65 -5.36
C LYS A 92 -2.28 -8.46 -4.76
N HIS A 93 -1.67 -7.99 -3.66
CA HIS A 93 -0.64 -8.75 -2.95
C HIS A 93 -1.14 -10.13 -2.52
N VAL A 94 -2.32 -10.18 -1.88
CA VAL A 94 -2.93 -11.45 -1.44
C VAL A 94 -3.24 -12.37 -2.63
N GLU A 95 -3.77 -11.84 -3.73
CA GLU A 95 -4.07 -12.59 -4.95
C GLU A 95 -2.80 -13.17 -5.60
N ASP A 96 -1.70 -12.39 -5.65
CA ASP A 96 -0.41 -12.83 -6.21
C ASP A 96 0.31 -13.86 -5.32
N PHE A 97 0.03 -13.85 -4.03
CA PHE A 97 0.63 -14.77 -3.06
C PHE A 97 -0.15 -16.07 -2.94
N ARG A 98 -1.46 -16.01 -2.82
CA ARG A 98 -2.34 -17.16 -2.59
C ARG A 98 -2.26 -18.20 -3.72
N GLY A 99 -2.04 -19.45 -3.35
CA GLY A 99 -1.91 -20.57 -4.29
C GLY A 99 -0.59 -20.58 -5.09
N SER A 100 0.32 -19.67 -4.80
CA SER A 100 1.64 -19.61 -5.47
C SER A 100 2.69 -20.49 -4.81
N ASP A 101 3.80 -20.72 -5.52
CA ASP A 101 4.98 -21.37 -4.92
C ASP A 101 5.54 -20.56 -3.74
N TRP A 102 5.32 -19.25 -3.71
CA TRP A 102 5.75 -18.39 -2.60
C TRP A 102 4.97 -18.67 -1.32
N GLU A 103 3.66 -18.88 -1.42
CA GLU A 103 2.84 -19.29 -0.26
C GLU A 103 3.30 -20.66 0.27
N THR A 104 3.53 -21.62 -0.61
CA THR A 104 4.02 -22.97 -0.23
C THR A 104 5.37 -22.89 0.49
N ARG A 105 6.31 -22.11 -0.05
CA ARG A 105 7.63 -21.90 0.56
C ARG A 105 7.54 -21.16 1.89
N PHE A 106 6.70 -20.11 1.94
CA PHE A 106 6.45 -19.35 3.16
C PHE A 106 5.93 -20.26 4.27
N GLY A 107 4.89 -21.07 4.01
CA GLY A 107 4.32 -21.99 4.99
C GLY A 107 5.28 -23.11 5.42
N GLY A 108 6.29 -23.46 4.60
CA GLY A 108 7.37 -24.37 4.98
C GLY A 108 8.44 -23.76 5.89
N LEU A 109 8.50 -22.42 5.98
CA LEU A 109 9.54 -21.68 6.72
C LEU A 109 8.99 -20.91 7.92
N PHE A 110 7.73 -20.48 7.87
CA PHE A 110 7.10 -19.67 8.89
C PHE A 110 5.76 -20.26 9.34
N ALA A 111 5.50 -20.22 10.64
CA ALA A 111 4.16 -20.32 11.20
C ALA A 111 3.64 -18.93 11.52
N ILE A 112 2.38 -18.65 11.18
CA ILE A 112 1.69 -17.39 11.53
C ILE A 112 1.12 -17.55 12.93
N GLU A 113 1.66 -16.80 13.90
CA GLU A 113 1.20 -16.77 15.28
C GLU A 113 0.05 -15.77 15.48
N ASN A 114 0.16 -14.62 14.78
CA ASN A 114 -0.88 -13.60 14.76
C ASN A 114 -0.84 -12.85 13.44
N PHE A 115 -2.02 -12.42 12.94
CA PHE A 115 -2.12 -11.56 11.77
C PHE A 115 -3.22 -10.53 11.99
N ALA A 116 -2.83 -9.26 12.14
CA ALA A 116 -3.74 -8.12 12.24
C ALA A 116 -3.66 -7.25 10.99
N VAL A 117 -4.83 -6.79 10.53
CA VAL A 117 -4.97 -5.84 9.41
C VAL A 117 -5.45 -4.50 9.97
N LEU A 118 -4.65 -3.45 9.78
CA LEU A 118 -4.97 -2.10 10.26
C LEU A 118 -5.38 -1.21 9.10
N GLY A 119 -6.33 -0.32 9.35
CA GLY A 119 -6.86 0.62 8.38
C GLY A 119 -8.32 0.35 8.03
N ASN A 120 -8.83 1.09 7.06
CA ASN A 120 -10.23 1.01 6.66
C ASN A 120 -10.44 -0.11 5.62
N SER A 121 -10.40 -1.37 6.10
CA SER A 121 -10.47 -2.57 5.27
C SER A 121 -11.83 -2.69 4.58
N SER A 122 -11.82 -2.74 3.25
CA SER A 122 -13.01 -2.98 2.44
C SER A 122 -13.54 -4.40 2.62
N GLN A 123 -14.82 -4.62 2.32
CA GLN A 123 -15.40 -5.96 2.35
C GLN A 123 -14.66 -6.93 1.42
N LYS A 124 -14.26 -6.47 0.22
CA LYS A 124 -13.49 -7.29 -0.73
C LYS A 124 -12.12 -7.70 -0.17
N LEU A 125 -11.43 -6.81 0.56
CA LEU A 125 -10.17 -7.16 1.21
C LEU A 125 -10.39 -8.22 2.31
N LYS A 126 -11.42 -8.07 3.12
CA LYS A 126 -11.77 -9.06 4.16
C LYS A 126 -12.03 -10.44 3.56
N GLU A 127 -12.78 -10.49 2.46
CA GLU A 127 -13.05 -11.73 1.71
C GLU A 127 -11.75 -12.32 1.12
N SER A 128 -10.85 -11.51 0.57
CA SER A 128 -9.57 -12.00 0.05
C SER A 128 -8.67 -12.59 1.14
N LEU A 129 -8.85 -12.20 2.39
CA LEU A 129 -8.09 -12.67 3.56
C LEU A 129 -8.77 -13.81 4.34
N GLU A 130 -9.89 -14.33 3.85
CA GLU A 130 -10.51 -15.51 4.45
C GLU A 130 -9.53 -16.68 4.57
N GLY A 131 -9.48 -17.28 5.75
CA GLY A 131 -8.54 -18.36 6.09
C GLY A 131 -7.17 -17.88 6.59
N TYR A 132 -6.82 -16.59 6.43
CA TYR A 132 -5.59 -16.03 7.00
C TYR A 132 -5.84 -15.28 8.31
N THR A 133 -6.83 -14.38 8.34
CA THR A 133 -7.15 -13.59 9.53
C THR A 133 -8.60 -13.14 9.56
N THR A 134 -9.08 -12.87 10.80
CA THR A 134 -10.34 -12.17 11.08
C THR A 134 -10.11 -10.92 11.94
N ASP A 135 -8.84 -10.55 12.22
CA ASP A 135 -8.47 -9.40 13.05
C ASP A 135 -8.29 -8.15 12.18
N PHE A 136 -9.36 -7.36 12.06
CA PHE A 136 -9.40 -6.10 11.33
C PHE A 136 -9.63 -4.95 12.29
N ARG A 137 -8.72 -3.96 12.30
CA ARG A 137 -8.72 -2.83 13.23
C ARG A 137 -8.74 -1.51 12.49
N THR A 138 -9.68 -0.62 12.82
CA THR A 138 -9.80 0.74 12.29
C THR A 138 -9.01 1.73 13.12
N LEU A 139 -8.54 2.82 12.48
CA LEU A 139 -7.86 3.92 13.19
C LEU A 139 -8.90 4.81 13.89
N GLU A 140 -8.88 4.83 15.22
CA GLU A 140 -9.77 5.68 16.02
C GLU A 140 -9.09 6.96 16.51
N GLY A 141 -7.77 7.01 16.52
CA GLY A 141 -7.00 8.17 16.96
C GLY A 141 -5.53 8.07 16.63
N GLY A 142 -4.88 9.23 16.52
CA GLY A 142 -3.48 9.32 16.18
C GLY A 142 -3.21 10.34 15.07
N PHE A 143 -1.96 10.46 14.70
CA PHE A 143 -1.56 11.30 13.57
C PHE A 143 -0.39 10.68 12.82
N HIS A 144 -0.25 11.07 11.56
CA HIS A 144 0.91 10.78 10.72
C HIS A 144 1.49 12.09 10.20
N LYS A 145 2.80 12.31 10.47
CA LYS A 145 3.52 13.45 9.88
C LYS A 145 4.19 12.99 8.58
N PRO A 146 3.93 13.63 7.43
CA PRO A 146 4.65 13.34 6.19
C PRO A 146 6.16 13.51 6.39
N ALA A 147 6.97 12.64 5.80
CA ALA A 147 8.43 12.65 5.95
C ALA A 147 9.06 13.99 5.54
N GLU A 148 8.56 14.65 4.52
CA GLU A 148 8.99 15.98 4.06
C GLU A 148 8.79 17.05 5.16
N LYS A 149 7.70 17.01 5.89
CA LYS A 149 7.43 17.95 6.98
C LYS A 149 8.34 17.70 8.17
N LEU A 150 8.63 16.44 8.49
CA LEU A 150 9.56 16.07 9.54
C LEU A 150 11.00 16.51 9.21
N ALA A 151 11.45 16.34 7.95
CA ALA A 151 12.75 16.80 7.49
C ALA A 151 12.90 18.32 7.65
N ASN A 152 11.87 19.10 7.25
CA ASN A 152 11.90 20.56 7.38
C ASN A 152 11.88 21.03 8.85
N GLU A 153 11.17 20.34 9.74
CA GLU A 153 11.21 20.62 11.19
C GLU A 153 12.60 20.37 11.78
N ILE A 154 13.28 19.28 11.38
CA ILE A 154 14.63 18.95 11.85
C ILE A 154 15.67 19.96 11.34
N LEU A 155 15.57 20.41 10.09
CA LEU A 155 16.49 21.38 9.48
C LEU A 155 16.29 22.81 10.00
N SER A 156 15.20 23.09 10.73
CA SER A 156 14.90 24.38 11.33
C SER A 156 15.35 24.51 12.80
N LEU A 157 15.92 23.46 13.39
CA LEU A 157 16.52 23.43 14.73
C LEU A 157 18.00 23.78 14.70
#